data_aa5fa682b3607bd8cdbbc9774761412f
#
_entry.id   aa5fa682b3607bd8cdbbc9774761412f
#
_cell.length_a   1.000
_cell.length_b   1.000
_cell.length_c   1.000
_cell.angle_alpha   90.00
_cell.angle_beta   90.00
_cell.angle_gamma   90.00
#
_symmetry.space_group_name_H-M   'P 1'
#
loop_
_entity.id
_entity.type
_entity.pdbx_description
1 polymer ?
#
loop_
_entity_poly.entity_id
_entity_poly.type
_entity_poly.pdbx_seq_one_letter_code
_entity_poly.pdbx_strand_id
1 'polypeptide(L)'
;MPTSKSQVDISEAFDRVRQKFEQSLPERAETMLGLALKHTAGNELGPLKAEAHKLAGACGTFGYAALGRLARQIEQSVIDLAATSTEQRAAKMPELNQQLYQFKQSVAQALDSSAPVTTVAHSDTKEQRPIWLTLSDKSLSDELATQLTAFGHSVVHLTDFEACIKRLQTETPALLFSQIRHSDGNELFKQSFLLNSLQQQQCRLMVFSKQDDFALRISAAQQHADDFFVSPLDVPNMISRIAELLEQASGSKGRVYIVDDDAMLAEHYALVLKRIGIETLINKKPRLIIEELINFQPDLILMDMYMPGYTGAELAGVIRQYPPLRRLPIVFLSSEQNKSLQNRAMSHGADDFITKPIDDTQLAQAVKVRLARSLQIKTLIEKDSLTGLIKHSAIKELAGLEFERAQRSDKPLSVVMLDIDHFKAVNDNHGHATGDVVITALATLLKKRIRKTDRAGRYGGEEFMLVLPDCDAQQACELAKQILASFAVLHFNTASKQFSCTFSAGVASTVDKCFENAEQLIISADDALYRAKHAGRNQVC
;
A
#
# COMPACT_ATOMS: atom_id res chain seq x y z
N MET A 1 -17.40 -13.53 15.28
CA MET A 1 -16.93 -12.71 16.38
C MET A 1 -15.44 -12.94 16.66
N PRO A 2 -14.51 -12.32 15.90
CA PRO A 2 -13.16 -12.06 16.40
C PRO A 2 -12.70 -10.60 16.25
N THR A 3 -13.56 -9.66 15.81
CA THR A 3 -13.15 -8.28 15.44
C THR A 3 -13.15 -7.28 16.60
N SER A 4 -13.84 -7.54 17.69
CA SER A 4 -13.78 -6.69 18.88
C SER A 4 -12.47 -6.83 19.66
N LYS A 5 -11.82 -8.00 19.63
CA LYS A 5 -10.53 -8.23 20.30
C LYS A 5 -9.38 -7.43 19.71
N SER A 6 -9.27 -7.32 18.39
CA SER A 6 -8.10 -6.65 17.77
C SER A 6 -8.11 -5.10 17.93
N GLN A 7 -9.27 -4.49 18.06
CA GLN A 7 -9.37 -3.03 18.31
C GLN A 7 -9.18 -2.70 19.78
N VAL A 8 -9.67 -3.52 20.68
CA VAL A 8 -9.36 -3.43 22.11
C VAL A 8 -7.87 -3.59 22.34
N ASP A 9 -7.23 -4.59 21.68
CA ASP A 9 -5.77 -4.81 21.74
C ASP A 9 -4.95 -3.58 21.26
N ILE A 10 -5.40 -2.85 20.25
CA ILE A 10 -4.68 -1.66 19.74
C ILE A 10 -4.85 -0.48 20.71
N SER A 11 -6.06 -0.24 21.23
CA SER A 11 -6.30 0.84 22.22
C SER A 11 -5.49 0.60 23.49
N GLU A 12 -5.50 -0.62 24.01
CA GLU A 12 -4.69 -1.00 25.17
C GLU A 12 -3.17 -0.89 24.88
N ALA A 13 -2.75 -1.12 23.64
CA ALA A 13 -1.36 -0.94 23.23
C ALA A 13 -0.96 0.55 23.22
N PHE A 14 -1.83 1.46 22.76
CA PHE A 14 -1.61 2.90 22.85
C PHE A 14 -1.47 3.37 24.29
N ASP A 15 -2.40 2.95 25.15
CA ASP A 15 -2.38 3.31 26.57
C ASP A 15 -1.10 2.79 27.24
N ARG A 16 -0.68 1.58 26.92
CA ARG A 16 0.60 1.00 27.43
C ARG A 16 1.83 1.78 26.97
N VAL A 17 1.90 2.18 25.70
CA VAL A 17 3.05 2.94 25.19
C VAL A 17 3.07 4.34 25.80
N ARG A 18 1.91 5.01 25.88
CA ARG A 18 1.77 6.29 26.56
C ARG A 18 2.17 6.21 28.04
N GLN A 19 1.66 5.22 28.74
CA GLN A 19 1.98 5.01 30.16
C GLN A 19 3.48 4.74 30.39
N LYS A 20 4.12 3.94 29.53
CA LYS A 20 5.58 3.74 29.55
C LYS A 20 6.33 5.05 29.34
N PHE A 21 5.89 5.88 28.40
CA PHE A 21 6.48 7.18 28.14
C PHE A 21 6.35 8.08 29.38
N GLU A 22 5.16 8.20 29.97
CA GLU A 22 4.88 8.97 31.17
C GLU A 22 5.76 8.50 32.34
N GLN A 23 5.89 7.19 32.55
CA GLN A 23 6.76 6.60 33.59
C GLN A 23 8.24 6.89 33.34
N SER A 24 8.67 7.02 32.08
CA SER A 24 10.08 7.30 31.75
C SER A 24 10.47 8.77 31.89
N LEU A 25 9.50 9.70 31.83
CA LEU A 25 9.77 11.14 31.81
C LEU A 25 10.57 11.64 33.04
N PRO A 26 10.26 11.23 34.30
CA PRO A 26 11.03 11.66 35.48
C PRO A 26 12.49 11.20 35.42
N GLU A 27 12.74 9.95 35.01
CA GLU A 27 14.09 9.39 34.89
C GLU A 27 14.89 10.09 33.78
N ARG A 28 14.25 10.38 32.64
CA ARG A 28 14.87 11.10 31.52
C ARG A 28 15.20 12.55 31.89
N ALA A 29 14.34 13.23 32.64
CA ALA A 29 14.62 14.57 33.17
C ALA A 29 15.80 14.56 34.15
N GLU A 30 15.91 13.53 35.02
CA GLU A 30 17.03 13.33 35.92
C GLU A 30 18.33 13.04 35.17
N THR A 31 18.25 12.23 34.12
CA THR A 31 19.38 11.92 33.23
C THR A 31 19.94 13.20 32.59
N MET A 32 19.08 14.10 32.09
CA MET A 32 19.51 15.38 31.51
C MET A 32 20.25 16.25 32.55
N LEU A 33 19.73 16.34 33.77
CA LEU A 33 20.40 17.04 34.87
C LEU A 33 21.75 16.41 35.20
N GLY A 34 21.81 15.09 35.30
CA GLY A 34 23.04 14.36 35.57
C GLY A 34 24.12 14.52 34.49
N LEU A 35 23.69 14.59 33.23
CA LEU A 35 24.57 14.87 32.08
C LEU A 35 25.14 16.30 32.16
N ALA A 36 24.33 17.30 32.52
CA ALA A 36 24.78 18.68 32.67
C ALA A 36 25.78 18.84 33.82
N LEU A 37 25.53 18.19 34.96
CA LEU A 37 26.41 18.25 36.15
C LEU A 37 27.77 17.55 35.95
N LYS A 38 27.81 16.47 35.18
CA LYS A 38 29.08 15.76 34.88
C LYS A 38 30.00 16.53 33.94
N HIS A 39 29.44 17.48 33.16
CA HIS A 39 30.18 18.20 32.11
C HIS A 39 30.68 19.59 32.50
N THR A 40 30.61 19.97 33.79
CA THR A 40 31.25 21.20 34.30
C THR A 40 32.81 21.20 34.17
N ALA A 41 33.40 20.07 33.80
CA ALA A 41 34.89 19.89 33.74
C ALA A 41 35.45 19.63 32.32
N GLY A 42 34.79 20.11 31.26
CA GLY A 42 35.53 20.29 29.99
C GLY A 42 35.29 19.32 28.84
N ASN A 43 34.23 18.49 28.78
CA ASN A 43 33.97 17.69 27.57
C ASN A 43 32.49 17.40 27.29
N GLU A 44 32.16 17.48 26.00
CA GLU A 44 31.02 16.93 25.23
C GLU A 44 29.60 17.09 25.79
N LEU A 45 28.97 18.20 25.45
CA LEU A 45 27.52 18.43 25.60
C LEU A 45 26.65 17.59 24.62
N GLY A 46 27.30 16.74 23.81
CA GLY A 46 26.65 15.90 22.81
C GLY A 46 25.55 15.00 23.36
N PRO A 47 25.77 14.22 24.42
CA PRO A 47 24.74 13.36 25.03
C PRO A 47 23.56 14.13 25.58
N LEU A 48 23.78 15.30 26.21
CA LEU A 48 22.70 16.18 26.70
C LEU A 48 21.87 16.74 25.54
N LYS A 49 22.53 17.18 24.46
CA LYS A 49 21.85 17.62 23.23
C LYS A 49 20.98 16.50 22.66
N ALA A 50 21.50 15.29 22.55
CA ALA A 50 20.77 14.15 21.99
C ALA A 50 19.50 13.83 22.82
N GLU A 51 19.61 13.82 24.16
CA GLU A 51 18.45 13.55 25.02
C GLU A 51 17.42 14.67 24.98
N ALA A 52 17.84 15.94 24.98
CA ALA A 52 16.95 17.09 24.82
C ALA A 52 16.21 17.06 23.46
N HIS A 53 16.91 16.69 22.38
CA HIS A 53 16.33 16.51 21.06
C HIS A 53 15.22 15.45 21.03
N LYS A 54 15.50 14.26 21.59
CA LYS A 54 14.52 13.16 21.70
C LYS A 54 13.28 13.59 22.48
N LEU A 55 13.46 14.23 23.63
CA LEU A 55 12.35 14.70 24.43
C LEU A 55 11.54 15.80 23.73
N ALA A 56 12.20 16.68 22.97
CA ALA A 56 11.51 17.72 22.20
C ALA A 56 10.55 17.12 21.15
N GLY A 57 10.94 16.02 20.50
CA GLY A 57 10.10 15.27 19.56
C GLY A 57 9.00 14.47 20.26
N ALA A 58 9.40 13.63 21.21
CA ALA A 58 8.49 12.69 21.87
C ALA A 58 7.41 13.40 22.72
N CYS A 59 7.76 14.38 23.56
CA CYS A 59 6.79 15.09 24.39
C CYS A 59 5.68 15.75 23.54
N GLY A 60 6.03 16.31 22.37
CA GLY A 60 5.04 16.90 21.48
C GLY A 60 4.05 15.86 20.92
N THR A 61 4.55 14.71 20.52
CA THR A 61 3.77 13.59 19.96
C THR A 61 2.84 12.95 21.01
N PHE A 62 3.30 12.80 22.26
CA PHE A 62 2.50 12.23 23.35
C PHE A 62 1.56 13.24 24.03
N GLY A 63 1.40 14.45 23.46
CA GLY A 63 0.44 15.45 23.95
C GLY A 63 0.99 16.44 24.99
N TYR A 64 2.29 16.33 25.33
CA TYR A 64 2.97 17.23 26.28
C TYR A 64 3.70 18.37 25.57
N ALA A 65 2.97 19.14 24.74
CA ALA A 65 3.53 20.21 23.90
C ALA A 65 4.36 21.26 24.68
N ALA A 66 3.97 21.57 25.90
CA ALA A 66 4.72 22.50 26.78
C ALA A 66 6.10 21.94 27.13
N LEU A 67 6.17 20.67 27.54
CA LEU A 67 7.44 19.98 27.82
C LEU A 67 8.32 19.87 26.57
N GLY A 68 7.71 19.59 25.41
CA GLY A 68 8.43 19.57 24.13
C GLY A 68 9.09 20.91 23.79
N ARG A 69 8.40 22.04 24.06
CA ARG A 69 8.97 23.39 23.88
C ARG A 69 10.16 23.64 24.83
N LEU A 70 10.02 23.29 26.10
CA LEU A 70 11.12 23.43 27.08
C LEU A 70 12.33 22.59 26.70
N ALA A 71 12.11 21.33 26.29
CA ALA A 71 13.20 20.47 25.83
C ALA A 71 13.91 21.06 24.61
N ARG A 72 13.17 21.67 23.67
CA ARG A 72 13.76 22.34 22.50
C ARG A 72 14.55 23.59 22.88
N GLN A 73 14.11 24.36 23.87
CA GLN A 73 14.89 25.49 24.40
C GLN A 73 16.20 25.02 25.01
N ILE A 74 16.17 23.94 25.78
CA ILE A 74 17.38 23.32 26.33
C ILE A 74 18.31 22.86 25.21
N GLU A 75 17.80 22.19 24.19
CA GLU A 75 18.58 21.76 23.03
C GLU A 75 19.30 22.95 22.36
N GLN A 76 18.56 24.06 22.12
CA GLN A 76 19.14 25.25 21.53
C GLN A 76 20.22 25.87 22.43
N SER A 77 19.97 25.97 23.74
CA SER A 77 20.94 26.47 24.70
C SER A 77 22.22 25.63 24.71
N VAL A 78 22.10 24.32 24.57
CA VAL A 78 23.25 23.39 24.47
C VAL A 78 24.03 23.60 23.16
N ILE A 79 23.34 23.83 22.04
CA ILE A 79 23.97 24.13 20.74
C ILE A 79 24.75 25.44 20.82
N ASP A 80 24.15 26.47 21.40
CA ASP A 80 24.76 27.78 21.54
C ASP A 80 26.00 27.73 22.46
N LEU A 81 25.91 26.96 23.55
CA LEU A 81 27.04 26.71 24.46
C LEU A 81 28.18 25.96 23.77
N ALA A 82 27.86 24.99 22.92
CA ALA A 82 28.88 24.22 22.19
C ALA A 82 29.69 25.11 21.21
N ALA A 83 29.09 26.19 20.71
CA ALA A 83 29.71 27.13 19.80
C ALA A 83 30.56 28.22 20.49
N THR A 84 30.54 28.31 21.85
CA THR A 84 31.22 29.37 22.61
C THR A 84 32.56 28.91 23.22
N SER A 85 33.43 29.87 23.59
CA SER A 85 34.70 29.58 24.29
C SER A 85 34.48 29.01 25.70
N THR A 86 35.48 28.33 26.24
CA THR A 86 35.41 27.64 27.57
C THR A 86 35.04 28.60 28.71
N GLU A 87 35.53 29.84 28.67
CA GLU A 87 35.23 30.86 29.67
C GLU A 87 33.79 31.33 29.61
N GLN A 88 33.26 31.53 28.40
CA GLN A 88 31.87 31.93 28.16
C GLN A 88 30.88 30.79 28.49
N ARG A 89 31.31 29.53 28.32
CA ARG A 89 30.53 28.34 28.73
C ARG A 89 30.28 28.34 30.23
N ALA A 90 31.32 28.56 31.02
CA ALA A 90 31.20 28.59 32.48
C ALA A 90 30.22 29.68 32.97
N ALA A 91 30.19 30.80 32.33
CA ALA A 91 29.25 31.91 32.67
C ALA A 91 27.79 31.61 32.32
N LYS A 92 27.50 30.80 31.28
CA LYS A 92 26.15 30.44 30.84
C LYS A 92 25.60 29.13 31.39
N MET A 93 26.43 28.27 31.98
CA MET A 93 25.98 27.01 32.60
C MET A 93 24.90 27.18 33.68
N PRO A 94 24.91 28.20 34.54
CA PRO A 94 23.83 28.42 35.51
C PRO A 94 22.47 28.58 34.86
N GLU A 95 22.37 29.28 33.73
CA GLU A 95 21.14 29.46 32.96
C GLU A 95 20.62 28.13 32.38
N LEU A 96 21.49 27.32 31.79
CA LEU A 96 21.13 25.98 31.33
C LEU A 96 20.64 25.11 32.50
N ASN A 97 21.31 25.14 33.63
CA ASN A 97 20.90 24.37 34.81
C ASN A 97 19.51 24.82 35.29
N GLN A 98 19.23 26.12 35.27
CA GLN A 98 17.90 26.65 35.62
C GLN A 98 16.81 26.10 34.66
N GLN A 99 17.07 26.08 33.35
CA GLN A 99 16.14 25.52 32.36
C GLN A 99 15.90 24.02 32.62
N LEU A 100 16.93 23.26 32.96
CA LEU A 100 16.82 21.82 33.28
C LEU A 100 16.00 21.58 34.55
N TYR A 101 16.20 22.38 35.60
CA TYR A 101 15.36 22.33 36.82
C TYR A 101 13.91 22.69 36.52
N GLN A 102 13.66 23.72 35.72
CA GLN A 102 12.34 24.10 35.29
C GLN A 102 11.66 22.97 34.50
N PHE A 103 12.38 22.31 33.57
CA PHE A 103 11.88 21.15 32.84
C PHE A 103 11.47 20.02 33.80
N LYS A 104 12.33 19.67 34.78
CA LYS A 104 12.04 18.61 35.76
C LYS A 104 10.79 18.94 36.58
N GLN A 105 10.61 20.20 37.05
CA GLN A 105 9.42 20.63 37.77
C GLN A 105 8.16 20.55 36.90
N SER A 106 8.26 20.98 35.62
CA SER A 106 7.16 20.93 34.68
C SER A 106 6.74 19.49 34.33
N VAL A 107 7.67 18.54 34.33
CA VAL A 107 7.35 17.09 34.17
C VAL A 107 6.47 16.62 35.34
N ALA A 108 6.83 16.92 36.59
CA ALA A 108 6.02 16.55 37.75
C ALA A 108 4.60 17.13 37.67
N GLN A 109 4.47 18.43 37.34
CA GLN A 109 3.17 19.09 37.21
C GLN A 109 2.31 18.52 36.06
N ALA A 110 2.93 18.17 34.94
CA ALA A 110 2.22 17.63 33.77
C ALA A 110 1.65 16.23 34.03
N LEU A 111 2.35 15.41 34.80
CA LEU A 111 1.89 14.06 35.16
C LEU A 111 0.74 14.08 36.19
N ASP A 112 0.70 15.09 37.08
CA ASP A 112 -0.38 15.24 38.06
C ASP A 112 -1.70 15.73 37.43
N SER A 113 -1.67 16.33 36.22
CA SER A 113 -2.81 16.99 35.58
C SER A 113 -3.45 16.21 34.43
N SER A 114 -3.01 14.99 34.11
CA SER A 114 -3.48 14.25 32.94
C SER A 114 -4.82 13.55 33.16
N ALA A 115 -5.89 14.03 32.45
CA ALA A 115 -7.18 13.35 32.32
C ALA A 115 -7.21 12.45 31.06
N PRO A 116 -7.97 11.33 31.06
CA PRO A 116 -8.01 10.41 29.94
C PRO A 116 -8.76 10.97 28.73
N VAL A 117 -8.14 10.86 27.55
CA VAL A 117 -8.75 11.23 26.26
C VAL A 117 -9.50 10.01 25.70
N THR A 118 -10.80 10.18 25.47
CA THR A 118 -11.71 9.15 24.92
C THR A 118 -11.53 9.03 23.41
N THR A 119 -11.22 7.84 22.92
CA THR A 119 -11.12 7.50 21.49
C THR A 119 -12.44 6.95 20.96
N VAL A 120 -12.89 7.45 19.81
CA VAL A 120 -14.08 6.98 19.08
C VAL A 120 -13.69 5.81 18.17
N ALA A 121 -14.38 4.68 18.31
CA ALA A 121 -14.14 3.47 17.55
C ALA A 121 -15.02 3.43 16.29
N HIS A 122 -14.44 3.08 15.13
CA HIS A 122 -15.15 2.69 13.92
C HIS A 122 -14.93 1.19 13.67
N SER A 123 -16.05 0.47 13.42
CA SER A 123 -16.08 -0.97 13.19
C SER A 123 -16.11 -1.28 11.69
N ASP A 124 -15.21 -2.16 11.21
CA ASP A 124 -15.26 -2.75 9.88
C ASP A 124 -15.34 -4.28 9.97
N THR A 125 -16.47 -4.83 9.53
CA THR A 125 -16.67 -6.26 9.28
C THR A 125 -16.50 -6.55 7.80
N LYS A 126 -15.58 -7.44 7.44
CA LYS A 126 -15.37 -7.90 6.05
C LYS A 126 -16.37 -9.00 5.69
N GLU A 127 -17.58 -8.63 5.27
CA GLU A 127 -18.41 -9.43 4.39
C GLU A 127 -18.15 -8.99 2.94
N GLN A 128 -18.16 -9.93 1.99
CA GLN A 128 -18.05 -9.60 0.56
C GLN A 128 -19.31 -8.85 0.14
N ARG A 129 -19.24 -7.52 0.13
CA ARG A 129 -20.35 -6.65 -0.23
C ARG A 129 -20.61 -6.78 -1.75
N PRO A 130 -21.88 -6.84 -2.20
CA PRO A 130 -22.22 -6.96 -3.62
C PRO A 130 -21.98 -5.66 -4.39
N ILE A 131 -21.89 -5.79 -5.72
CA ILE A 131 -21.97 -4.67 -6.66
C ILE A 131 -23.44 -4.47 -7.00
N TRP A 132 -23.93 -3.24 -6.89
CA TRP A 132 -25.28 -2.90 -7.32
C TRP A 132 -25.24 -2.24 -8.69
N LEU A 133 -26.14 -2.70 -9.59
CA LEU A 133 -26.34 -2.14 -10.91
C LEU A 133 -27.72 -1.50 -10.99
N THR A 134 -27.78 -0.21 -11.39
CA THR A 134 -29.03 0.54 -11.58
C THR A 134 -29.01 1.15 -12.97
N LEU A 135 -29.47 0.35 -13.96
CA LEU A 135 -29.48 0.71 -15.37
C LEU A 135 -30.88 0.52 -15.94
N SER A 136 -31.34 1.47 -16.77
CA SER A 136 -32.63 1.38 -17.44
C SER A 136 -32.65 0.34 -18.57
N ASP A 137 -31.50 0.05 -19.16
CA ASP A 137 -31.36 -0.97 -20.21
C ASP A 137 -31.11 -2.33 -19.57
N LYS A 138 -32.12 -3.19 -19.61
CA LYS A 138 -32.07 -4.52 -19.01
C LYS A 138 -31.06 -5.42 -19.74
N SER A 139 -30.92 -5.34 -21.05
CA SER A 139 -29.98 -6.15 -21.82
C SER A 139 -28.53 -5.84 -21.41
N LEU A 140 -28.18 -4.56 -21.33
CA LEU A 140 -26.88 -4.09 -20.87
C LEU A 140 -26.64 -4.49 -19.41
N SER A 141 -27.65 -4.37 -18.55
CA SER A 141 -27.57 -4.75 -17.14
C SER A 141 -27.31 -6.25 -16.95
N ASP A 142 -28.00 -7.11 -17.72
CA ASP A 142 -27.83 -8.57 -17.69
C ASP A 142 -26.46 -9.00 -18.24
N GLU A 143 -25.98 -8.35 -19.30
CA GLU A 143 -24.64 -8.58 -19.86
C GLU A 143 -23.55 -8.23 -18.84
N LEU A 144 -23.63 -7.05 -18.22
CA LEU A 144 -22.69 -6.60 -17.21
C LEU A 144 -22.71 -7.53 -15.98
N ALA A 145 -23.88 -7.94 -15.52
CA ALA A 145 -23.99 -8.86 -14.40
C ALA A 145 -23.39 -10.22 -14.70
N THR A 146 -23.63 -10.74 -15.91
CA THR A 146 -23.04 -12.02 -16.34
C THR A 146 -21.52 -11.94 -16.34
N GLN A 147 -20.97 -10.88 -16.90
CA GLN A 147 -19.52 -10.68 -16.92
C GLN A 147 -18.94 -10.46 -15.51
N LEU A 148 -19.52 -9.56 -14.71
CA LEU A 148 -19.05 -9.33 -13.33
C LEU A 148 -19.15 -10.59 -12.45
N THR A 149 -20.19 -11.43 -12.67
CA THR A 149 -20.32 -12.71 -11.97
C THR A 149 -19.26 -13.72 -12.44
N ALA A 150 -18.94 -13.77 -13.74
CA ALA A 150 -17.84 -14.56 -14.26
C ALA A 150 -16.49 -14.12 -13.66
N PHE A 151 -16.35 -12.85 -13.35
CA PHE A 151 -15.25 -12.28 -12.59
C PHE A 151 -15.36 -12.47 -11.06
N GLY A 152 -16.35 -13.25 -10.56
CA GLY A 152 -16.49 -13.67 -9.15
C GLY A 152 -17.02 -12.58 -8.22
N HIS A 153 -17.66 -11.55 -8.75
CA HIS A 153 -18.36 -10.56 -7.96
C HIS A 153 -19.81 -10.96 -7.76
N SER A 154 -20.34 -10.74 -6.54
CA SER A 154 -21.77 -10.81 -6.30
C SER A 154 -22.43 -9.55 -6.87
N VAL A 155 -23.42 -9.72 -7.74
CA VAL A 155 -24.10 -8.61 -8.43
C VAL A 155 -25.57 -8.61 -8.11
N VAL A 156 -26.10 -7.42 -7.86
CA VAL A 156 -27.52 -7.20 -7.58
C VAL A 156 -28.07 -6.16 -8.57
N HIS A 157 -29.12 -6.54 -9.31
CA HIS A 157 -29.85 -5.61 -10.15
C HIS A 157 -30.90 -4.87 -9.34
N LEU A 158 -30.96 -3.58 -9.49
CA LEU A 158 -31.98 -2.71 -8.89
C LEU A 158 -32.65 -1.90 -10.00
N THR A 159 -33.96 -1.88 -9.99
CA THR A 159 -34.77 -1.30 -11.07
C THR A 159 -34.77 0.22 -11.07
N ASP A 160 -34.64 0.81 -9.88
CA ASP A 160 -34.77 2.24 -9.64
C ASP A 160 -34.07 2.67 -8.34
N PHE A 161 -34.07 3.97 -8.06
CA PHE A 161 -33.42 4.52 -6.86
C PHE A 161 -34.19 4.21 -5.57
N GLU A 162 -35.50 3.98 -5.61
CA GLU A 162 -36.27 3.59 -4.44
C GLU A 162 -35.91 2.18 -3.99
N ALA A 163 -35.69 1.27 -4.91
CA ALA A 163 -35.18 -0.07 -4.64
C ALA A 163 -33.79 -0.01 -3.99
N CYS A 164 -32.92 0.90 -4.42
CA CYS A 164 -31.62 1.15 -3.79
C CYS A 164 -31.79 1.60 -2.35
N ILE A 165 -32.62 2.61 -2.09
CA ILE A 165 -32.86 3.18 -0.76
C ILE A 165 -33.44 2.13 0.18
N LYS A 166 -34.40 1.32 -0.28
CA LYS A 166 -35.00 0.26 0.51
C LYS A 166 -33.97 -0.82 0.88
N ARG A 167 -33.12 -1.19 -0.08
CA ARG A 167 -32.10 -2.21 0.15
C ARG A 167 -30.95 -1.76 1.05
N LEU A 168 -30.63 -0.45 1.05
CA LEU A 168 -29.64 0.13 1.97
C LEU A 168 -29.97 -0.06 3.46
N GLN A 169 -31.23 -0.33 3.79
CA GLN A 169 -31.64 -0.63 5.17
C GLN A 169 -31.17 -1.99 5.66
N THR A 170 -30.90 -2.92 4.75
CA THR A 170 -30.54 -4.32 5.07
C THR A 170 -29.15 -4.71 4.59
N GLU A 171 -28.62 -4.06 3.57
CA GLU A 171 -27.36 -4.43 2.92
C GLU A 171 -26.63 -3.19 2.39
N THR A 172 -25.31 -3.21 2.48
CA THR A 172 -24.44 -2.14 1.94
C THR A 172 -23.68 -2.67 0.73
N PRO A 173 -23.73 -2.00 -0.45
CA PRO A 173 -22.94 -2.42 -1.58
C PRO A 173 -21.45 -2.06 -1.41
N ALA A 174 -20.58 -2.81 -2.08
CA ALA A 174 -19.17 -2.43 -2.25
C ALA A 174 -19.04 -1.28 -3.26
N LEU A 175 -19.88 -1.32 -4.30
CA LEU A 175 -19.90 -0.35 -5.38
C LEU A 175 -21.33 -0.23 -5.94
N LEU A 176 -21.77 1.00 -6.19
CA LEU A 176 -22.94 1.30 -6.99
C LEU A 176 -22.50 1.75 -8.39
N PHE A 177 -22.90 1.01 -9.44
CA PHE A 177 -22.82 1.45 -10.83
C PHE A 177 -24.20 1.86 -11.29
N SER A 178 -24.38 3.13 -11.57
CA SER A 178 -25.70 3.70 -11.82
C SER A 178 -25.74 4.57 -13.06
N GLN A 179 -26.84 4.48 -13.81
CA GLN A 179 -27.17 5.47 -14.82
C GLN A 179 -27.57 6.78 -14.12
N ILE A 180 -27.10 7.93 -14.66
CA ILE A 180 -27.40 9.25 -14.08
C ILE A 180 -28.89 9.60 -14.24
N ARG A 181 -29.46 9.35 -15.42
CA ARG A 181 -30.88 9.58 -15.74
C ARG A 181 -31.54 8.27 -16.07
N HIS A 182 -32.53 7.88 -15.30
CA HIS A 182 -33.34 6.71 -15.56
C HIS A 182 -34.48 7.02 -16.60
N SER A 183 -35.04 5.96 -17.18
CA SER A 183 -36.15 6.07 -18.17
C SER A 183 -37.43 6.63 -17.56
N ASP A 184 -37.61 6.55 -16.26
CA ASP A 184 -38.73 7.14 -15.50
C ASP A 184 -38.56 8.65 -15.24
N GLY A 185 -37.46 9.26 -15.72
CA GLY A 185 -37.15 10.68 -15.54
C GLY A 185 -36.44 11.02 -14.22
N ASN A 186 -36.23 10.06 -13.34
CA ASN A 186 -35.47 10.26 -12.10
C ASN A 186 -33.99 10.44 -12.38
N GLU A 187 -33.36 11.36 -11.63
CA GLU A 187 -31.92 11.65 -11.73
C GLU A 187 -31.21 11.26 -10.43
N LEU A 188 -30.09 10.55 -10.55
CA LEU A 188 -29.28 10.10 -9.43
C LEU A 188 -28.84 11.26 -8.52
N PHE A 189 -28.35 12.35 -9.11
CA PHE A 189 -27.81 13.48 -8.35
C PHE A 189 -28.86 14.29 -7.57
N LYS A 190 -30.15 14.03 -7.81
CA LYS A 190 -31.26 14.56 -7.01
C LYS A 190 -31.61 13.67 -5.81
N GLN A 191 -31.01 12.49 -5.69
CA GLN A 191 -31.27 11.52 -4.62
C GLN A 191 -30.33 11.74 -3.43
N SER A 192 -30.45 12.88 -2.74
CA SER A 192 -29.52 13.28 -1.67
C SER A 192 -29.42 12.27 -0.53
N PHE A 193 -30.54 11.60 -0.17
CA PHE A 193 -30.52 10.58 0.87
C PHE A 193 -29.66 9.37 0.46
N LEU A 194 -29.85 8.87 -0.78
CA LEU A 194 -29.09 7.75 -1.32
C LEU A 194 -27.59 8.06 -1.35
N LEU A 195 -27.20 9.20 -1.92
CA LEU A 195 -25.81 9.62 -2.07
C LEU A 195 -25.11 9.82 -0.71
N ASN A 196 -25.76 10.50 0.23
CA ASN A 196 -25.24 10.69 1.58
C ASN A 196 -25.06 9.36 2.33
N SER A 197 -26.01 8.44 2.19
CA SER A 197 -25.93 7.12 2.83
C SER A 197 -24.79 6.29 2.25
N LEU A 198 -24.59 6.30 0.93
CA LEU A 198 -23.49 5.61 0.26
C LEU A 198 -22.13 6.18 0.69
N GLN A 199 -22.03 7.51 0.80
CA GLN A 199 -20.81 8.17 1.25
C GLN A 199 -20.47 7.86 2.72
N GLN A 200 -21.46 7.89 3.61
CA GLN A 200 -21.27 7.50 5.02
C GLN A 200 -20.80 6.06 5.18
N GLN A 201 -21.28 5.17 4.31
CA GLN A 201 -20.93 3.75 4.31
C GLN A 201 -19.67 3.43 3.47
N GLN A 202 -18.97 4.47 2.99
CA GLN A 202 -17.75 4.35 2.15
C GLN A 202 -17.95 3.46 0.91
N CYS A 203 -19.15 3.48 0.33
CA CYS A 203 -19.46 2.79 -0.91
C CYS A 203 -18.83 3.55 -2.10
N ARG A 204 -18.26 2.79 -3.05
CA ARG A 204 -17.76 3.34 -4.31
C ARG A 204 -18.93 3.69 -5.23
N LEU A 205 -18.81 4.81 -5.96
CA LEU A 205 -19.83 5.27 -6.89
C LEU A 205 -19.24 5.42 -8.28
N MET A 206 -19.75 4.66 -9.25
CA MET A 206 -19.47 4.85 -10.67
C MET A 206 -20.75 5.23 -11.39
N VAL A 207 -20.65 6.17 -12.30
CA VAL A 207 -21.83 6.68 -13.01
C VAL A 207 -21.71 6.51 -14.52
N PHE A 208 -22.87 6.33 -15.16
CA PHE A 208 -23.00 6.15 -16.59
C PHE A 208 -23.98 7.16 -17.19
N SER A 209 -23.60 7.78 -18.32
CA SER A 209 -24.42 8.69 -19.08
C SER A 209 -24.48 8.29 -20.55
N LYS A 210 -25.64 8.53 -21.21
CA LYS A 210 -25.76 8.36 -22.65
C LYS A 210 -25.08 9.47 -23.45
N GLN A 211 -24.80 10.61 -22.81
CA GLN A 211 -24.20 11.78 -23.46
C GLN A 211 -22.99 12.23 -22.65
N ASP A 212 -21.94 12.64 -23.32
CA ASP A 212 -20.79 13.28 -22.69
C ASP A 212 -21.10 14.77 -22.48
N ASP A 213 -21.48 15.11 -21.25
CA ASP A 213 -21.83 16.47 -20.86
C ASP A 213 -20.92 16.91 -19.70
N PHE A 214 -20.24 18.04 -19.91
CA PHE A 214 -19.31 18.60 -18.94
C PHE A 214 -20.02 18.97 -17.62
N ALA A 215 -21.27 19.46 -17.67
CA ALA A 215 -22.04 19.79 -16.46
C ALA A 215 -22.36 18.54 -15.64
N LEU A 216 -22.67 17.41 -16.30
CA LEU A 216 -22.87 16.12 -15.63
C LEU A 216 -21.57 15.58 -15.03
N ARG A 217 -20.42 15.77 -15.68
CA ARG A 217 -19.11 15.41 -15.12
C ARG A 217 -18.77 16.22 -13.87
N ILE A 218 -19.03 17.52 -13.88
CA ILE A 218 -18.88 18.39 -12.70
C ILE A 218 -19.78 17.91 -11.55
N SER A 219 -21.07 17.63 -11.86
CA SER A 219 -22.00 17.11 -10.86
C SER A 219 -21.55 15.77 -10.28
N ALA A 220 -21.04 14.87 -11.12
CA ALA A 220 -20.47 13.60 -10.66
C ALA A 220 -19.27 13.80 -9.73
N ALA A 221 -18.36 14.70 -10.07
CA ALA A 221 -17.20 15.04 -9.23
C ALA A 221 -17.62 15.67 -7.90
N GLN A 222 -18.63 16.55 -7.88
CA GLN A 222 -19.19 17.14 -6.66
C GLN A 222 -19.85 16.10 -5.74
N GLN A 223 -20.41 15.03 -6.32
CA GLN A 223 -20.99 13.90 -5.59
C GLN A 223 -19.96 12.79 -5.31
N HIS A 224 -18.66 13.08 -5.49
CA HIS A 224 -17.56 12.15 -5.24
C HIS A 224 -17.67 10.82 -5.99
N ALA A 225 -18.20 10.83 -7.22
CA ALA A 225 -18.17 9.66 -8.08
C ALA A 225 -16.71 9.30 -8.42
N ASP A 226 -16.38 8.02 -8.27
CA ASP A 226 -15.04 7.49 -8.53
C ASP A 226 -14.72 7.44 -10.03
N ASP A 227 -15.77 7.29 -10.89
CA ASP A 227 -15.59 7.32 -12.33
C ASP A 227 -16.88 7.70 -13.10
N PHE A 228 -16.73 8.12 -14.36
CA PHE A 228 -17.80 8.57 -15.23
C PHE A 228 -17.68 7.95 -16.62
N PHE A 229 -18.60 7.06 -16.98
CA PHE A 229 -18.66 6.37 -18.26
C PHE A 229 -19.69 6.97 -19.21
N VAL A 230 -19.42 6.85 -20.52
CA VAL A 230 -20.29 7.37 -21.58
C VAL A 230 -20.62 6.26 -22.58
N SER A 231 -21.78 6.35 -23.22
CA SER A 231 -22.18 5.44 -24.30
C SER A 231 -21.39 5.71 -25.60
N PRO A 232 -20.93 4.69 -26.34
CA PRO A 232 -21.05 3.26 -26.04
C PRO A 232 -20.15 2.84 -24.89
N LEU A 233 -20.64 1.98 -23.99
CA LEU A 233 -19.92 1.57 -22.81
C LEU A 233 -18.78 0.61 -23.20
N ASP A 234 -17.56 0.97 -22.86
CA ASP A 234 -16.38 0.09 -22.92
C ASP A 234 -16.42 -0.85 -21.70
N VAL A 235 -17.11 -1.97 -21.86
CA VAL A 235 -17.34 -2.95 -20.79
C VAL A 235 -16.05 -3.54 -20.23
N PRO A 236 -15.03 -3.93 -21.03
CA PRO A 236 -13.75 -4.40 -20.49
C PRO A 236 -13.04 -3.36 -19.62
N ASN A 237 -12.98 -2.11 -20.06
CA ASN A 237 -12.39 -1.02 -19.30
C ASN A 237 -13.15 -0.78 -17.99
N MET A 238 -14.47 -0.77 -18.04
CA MET A 238 -15.32 -0.64 -16.85
C MET A 238 -15.08 -1.77 -15.83
N ILE A 239 -15.03 -3.03 -16.28
CA ILE A 239 -14.75 -4.18 -15.40
C ILE A 239 -13.37 -4.08 -14.76
N SER A 240 -12.36 -3.71 -15.55
CA SER A 240 -11.01 -3.47 -15.05
C SER A 240 -11.01 -2.39 -13.97
N ARG A 241 -11.74 -1.30 -14.19
CA ARG A 241 -11.84 -0.19 -13.25
C ARG A 241 -12.61 -0.56 -11.97
N ILE A 242 -13.68 -1.34 -12.09
CA ILE A 242 -14.40 -1.90 -10.93
C ILE A 242 -13.43 -2.76 -10.08
N ALA A 243 -12.68 -3.66 -10.73
CA ALA A 243 -11.71 -4.51 -10.02
C ALA A 243 -10.66 -3.67 -9.28
N GLU A 244 -10.09 -2.64 -9.92
CA GLU A 244 -9.15 -1.70 -9.29
C GLU A 244 -9.75 -0.99 -8.08
N LEU A 245 -10.97 -0.44 -8.19
CA LEU A 245 -11.64 0.27 -7.09
C LEU A 245 -11.95 -0.64 -5.92
N LEU A 246 -12.35 -1.89 -6.19
CA LEU A 246 -12.63 -2.88 -5.15
C LEU A 246 -11.34 -3.42 -4.52
N GLU A 247 -10.25 -3.58 -5.28
CA GLU A 247 -8.93 -3.89 -4.75
C GLU A 247 -8.42 -2.76 -3.86
N GLN A 248 -8.57 -1.50 -4.26
CA GLN A 248 -8.24 -0.33 -3.43
C GLN A 248 -9.07 -0.27 -2.15
N ALA A 249 -10.36 -0.62 -2.21
CA ALA A 249 -11.24 -0.71 -1.05
C ALA A 249 -10.89 -1.90 -0.14
N SER A 250 -10.46 -3.03 -0.71
CA SER A 250 -9.99 -4.21 0.02
C SER A 250 -8.62 -4.00 0.66
N GLY A 251 -7.96 -2.90 0.33
CA GLY A 251 -6.70 -2.38 0.83
C GLY A 251 -5.57 -3.39 0.74
N SER A 252 -4.75 -3.30 -0.29
CA SER A 252 -3.31 -3.48 -0.10
C SER A 252 -2.87 -2.32 0.79
N LYS A 253 -3.05 -2.51 2.09
CA LYS A 253 -2.63 -1.59 3.12
C LYS A 253 -1.13 -1.67 3.12
N GLY A 254 -0.44 -0.75 2.43
CA GLY A 254 0.99 -0.77 2.18
C GLY A 254 1.81 -1.07 3.43
N ARG A 255 3.07 -1.34 3.23
CA ARG A 255 4.04 -1.69 4.28
C ARG A 255 4.98 -0.52 4.52
N VAL A 256 5.11 -0.11 5.77
CA VAL A 256 5.98 1.00 6.19
C VAL A 256 7.06 0.49 7.11
N TYR A 257 8.30 0.77 6.76
CA TYR A 257 9.46 0.47 7.58
C TYR A 257 9.84 1.71 8.39
N ILE A 258 9.96 1.57 9.72
CA ILE A 258 10.20 2.68 10.64
C ILE A 258 11.60 2.58 11.21
N VAL A 259 12.36 3.67 11.12
CA VAL A 259 13.70 3.80 11.67
C VAL A 259 13.72 5.03 12.57
N ASP A 260 13.74 4.81 13.87
CA ASP A 260 13.83 5.86 14.90
C ASP A 260 14.59 5.29 16.09
N ASP A 261 15.49 6.06 16.70
CA ASP A 261 16.29 5.62 17.83
C ASP A 261 15.54 5.76 19.17
N ASP A 262 14.42 6.48 19.19
CA ASP A 262 13.47 6.44 20.31
C ASP A 262 12.46 5.30 20.09
N ALA A 263 12.71 4.18 20.77
CA ALA A 263 11.89 2.97 20.63
C ALA A 263 10.40 3.21 20.98
N MET A 264 10.09 4.10 21.93
CA MET A 264 8.72 4.40 22.32
C MET A 264 8.02 5.22 21.25
N LEU A 265 8.73 6.15 20.63
CA LEU A 265 8.21 6.96 19.53
C LEU A 265 7.98 6.11 18.28
N ALA A 266 8.93 5.23 17.94
CA ALA A 266 8.77 4.26 16.84
C ALA A 266 7.56 3.33 17.06
N GLU A 267 7.38 2.84 18.30
CA GLU A 267 6.26 1.98 18.68
C GLU A 267 4.92 2.73 18.57
N HIS A 268 4.89 3.99 19.00
CA HIS A 268 3.74 4.87 18.85
C HIS A 268 3.37 5.08 17.37
N TYR A 269 4.33 5.44 16.52
CA TYR A 269 4.10 5.61 15.08
C TYR A 269 3.59 4.31 14.42
N ALA A 270 4.16 3.17 14.80
CA ALA A 270 3.69 1.88 14.31
C ALA A 270 2.23 1.60 14.69
N LEU A 271 1.82 1.94 15.92
CA LEU A 271 0.43 1.80 16.37
C LEU A 271 -0.52 2.74 15.62
N VAL A 272 -0.14 4.00 15.39
CA VAL A 272 -0.91 4.97 14.60
C VAL A 272 -1.16 4.43 13.19
N LEU A 273 -0.11 3.93 12.52
CA LEU A 273 -0.20 3.39 11.17
C LEU A 273 -0.98 2.07 11.13
N LYS A 274 -0.82 1.20 12.13
CA LYS A 274 -1.57 -0.04 12.27
C LYS A 274 -3.07 0.21 12.46
N ARG A 275 -3.47 1.26 13.16
CA ARG A 275 -4.89 1.66 13.34
C ARG A 275 -5.58 1.96 12.01
N ILE A 276 -4.87 2.54 11.05
CA ILE A 276 -5.37 2.76 9.68
C ILE A 276 -5.06 1.59 8.74
N GLY A 277 -4.54 0.48 9.31
CA GLY A 277 -4.32 -0.83 8.68
C GLY A 277 -3.07 -0.93 7.83
N ILE A 278 -2.10 -0.08 8.01
CA ILE A 278 -0.76 -0.20 7.40
C ILE A 278 0.05 -1.20 8.22
N GLU A 279 0.70 -2.13 7.53
CA GLU A 279 1.64 -3.06 8.15
C GLU A 279 2.97 -2.34 8.43
N THR A 280 3.55 -2.55 9.60
CA THR A 280 4.76 -1.84 10.00
C THR A 280 5.83 -2.79 10.54
N LEU A 281 7.09 -2.49 10.23
CA LEU A 281 8.27 -3.10 10.85
C LEU A 281 9.18 -1.99 11.39
N ILE A 282 9.58 -2.11 12.66
CA ILE A 282 10.48 -1.16 13.31
C ILE A 282 11.90 -1.72 13.26
N ASN A 283 12.83 -0.94 12.75
CA ASN A 283 14.25 -1.28 12.82
C ASN A 283 14.77 -1.15 14.25
N LYS A 284 15.31 -2.24 14.77
CA LYS A 284 15.95 -2.28 16.10
C LYS A 284 17.47 -2.28 16.03
N LYS A 285 18.03 -2.54 14.84
CA LYS A 285 19.48 -2.69 14.64
C LYS A 285 19.86 -2.10 13.27
N PRO A 286 20.38 -0.88 13.20
CA PRO A 286 20.73 -0.22 11.93
C PRO A 286 21.61 -1.04 11.00
N ARG A 287 22.47 -1.91 11.53
CA ARG A 287 23.34 -2.79 10.73
C ARG A 287 22.60 -3.84 9.92
N LEU A 288 21.36 -4.19 10.31
CA LEU A 288 20.53 -5.18 9.61
C LEU A 288 19.53 -4.53 8.64
N ILE A 289 19.60 -3.22 8.45
CA ILE A 289 18.60 -2.46 7.68
C ILE A 289 18.39 -3.01 6.27
N ILE A 290 19.45 -3.38 5.57
CA ILE A 290 19.37 -3.88 4.19
C ILE A 290 18.68 -5.26 4.15
N GLU A 291 19.05 -6.17 5.04
CA GLU A 291 18.45 -7.50 5.14
C GLU A 291 16.96 -7.41 5.50
N GLU A 292 16.61 -6.58 6.48
CA GLU A 292 15.23 -6.36 6.90
C GLU A 292 14.40 -5.72 5.79
N LEU A 293 14.93 -4.75 5.02
CA LEU A 293 14.26 -4.13 3.88
C LEU A 293 13.99 -5.12 2.75
N ILE A 294 14.95 -6.00 2.45
CA ILE A 294 14.80 -7.04 1.41
C ILE A 294 13.74 -8.07 1.83
N ASN A 295 13.74 -8.48 3.10
CA ASN A 295 12.78 -9.47 3.63
C ASN A 295 11.38 -8.90 3.80
N PHE A 296 11.26 -7.69 4.33
CA PHE A 296 9.98 -7.04 4.60
C PHE A 296 9.35 -6.43 3.36
N GLN A 297 10.16 -6.00 2.36
CA GLN A 297 9.71 -5.34 1.12
C GLN A 297 8.72 -4.19 1.38
N PRO A 298 9.10 -3.15 2.12
CA PRO A 298 8.22 -2.03 2.40
C PRO A 298 7.91 -1.22 1.14
N ASP A 299 6.83 -0.46 1.21
CA ASP A 299 6.44 0.48 0.15
C ASP A 299 6.83 1.93 0.49
N LEU A 300 7.28 2.17 1.74
CA LEU A 300 7.76 3.44 2.24
C LEU A 300 8.64 3.24 3.48
N ILE A 301 9.71 4.03 3.59
CA ILE A 301 10.52 4.14 4.81
C ILE A 301 10.18 5.46 5.51
N LEU A 302 9.86 5.38 6.80
CA LEU A 302 9.74 6.51 7.70
C LEU A 302 10.96 6.53 8.60
N MET A 303 11.83 7.54 8.48
CA MET A 303 13.16 7.52 9.08
C MET A 303 13.43 8.81 9.86
N ASP A 304 13.87 8.66 11.11
CA ASP A 304 14.39 9.82 11.86
C ASP A 304 15.68 10.35 11.21
N MET A 305 15.77 11.66 11.17
CA MET A 305 16.93 12.33 10.58
C MET A 305 18.14 12.32 11.52
N TYR A 306 17.93 12.40 12.83
CA TYR A 306 18.98 12.53 13.83
C TYR A 306 18.98 11.36 14.80
N MET A 307 19.90 10.42 14.58
CA MET A 307 20.10 9.26 15.45
C MET A 307 21.54 9.19 15.96
N PRO A 308 21.77 8.69 17.16
CA PRO A 308 23.13 8.50 17.68
C PRO A 308 23.95 7.54 16.83
N GLY A 309 25.11 7.98 16.39
CA GLY A 309 26.05 7.16 15.59
C GLY A 309 25.85 7.19 14.09
N TYR A 310 24.62 7.44 13.59
CA TYR A 310 24.31 7.55 12.17
C TYR A 310 23.22 8.59 11.95
N THR A 311 23.33 9.40 10.93
CA THR A 311 22.24 10.26 10.49
C THR A 311 21.31 9.49 9.54
N GLY A 312 20.04 9.88 9.49
CA GLY A 312 19.10 9.33 8.52
C GLY A 312 19.58 9.51 7.08
N ALA A 313 20.25 10.64 6.79
CA ALA A 313 20.83 10.92 5.46
C ALA A 313 21.95 9.92 5.09
N GLU A 314 22.81 9.55 6.01
CA GLU A 314 23.86 8.53 5.78
C GLU A 314 23.24 7.15 5.54
N LEU A 315 22.23 6.75 6.32
CA LEU A 315 21.52 5.49 6.11
C LEU A 315 20.76 5.48 4.78
N ALA A 316 20.12 6.59 4.39
CA ALA A 316 19.51 6.73 3.08
C ALA A 316 20.54 6.55 1.96
N GLY A 317 21.72 7.14 2.10
CA GLY A 317 22.83 6.94 1.17
C GLY A 317 23.24 5.48 1.03
N VAL A 318 23.32 4.73 2.13
CA VAL A 318 23.58 3.28 2.12
C VAL A 318 22.46 2.51 1.40
N ILE A 319 21.19 2.79 1.71
CA ILE A 319 20.04 2.14 1.05
C ILE A 319 20.07 2.36 -0.46
N ARG A 320 20.41 3.57 -0.92
CA ARG A 320 20.48 3.92 -2.36
C ARG A 320 21.60 3.19 -3.12
N GLN A 321 22.60 2.64 -2.44
CA GLN A 321 23.65 1.83 -3.07
C GLN A 321 23.12 0.46 -3.54
N TYR A 322 22.00 -0.02 -2.97
CA TYR A 322 21.43 -1.32 -3.33
C TYR A 322 20.39 -1.16 -4.46
N PRO A 323 20.61 -1.75 -5.65
CA PRO A 323 19.75 -1.55 -6.81
C PRO A 323 18.26 -1.81 -6.56
N PRO A 324 17.83 -2.89 -5.86
CA PRO A 324 16.41 -3.15 -5.59
C PRO A 324 15.74 -2.09 -4.72
N LEU A 325 16.53 -1.36 -3.89
CA LEU A 325 16.02 -0.39 -2.92
C LEU A 325 16.12 1.06 -3.41
N ARG A 326 16.71 1.31 -4.58
CA ARG A 326 16.93 2.68 -5.10
C ARG A 326 15.66 3.49 -5.26
N ARG A 327 14.53 2.85 -5.55
CA ARG A 327 13.24 3.50 -5.80
C ARG A 327 12.31 3.52 -4.59
N LEU A 328 12.74 2.91 -3.47
CA LEU A 328 11.93 2.85 -2.26
C LEU A 328 11.84 4.25 -1.64
N PRO A 329 10.64 4.85 -1.48
CA PRO A 329 10.52 6.20 -0.94
C PRO A 329 10.99 6.28 0.51
N ILE A 330 11.79 7.30 0.81
CA ILE A 330 12.28 7.61 2.15
C ILE A 330 11.71 8.95 2.58
N VAL A 331 10.94 8.95 3.66
CA VAL A 331 10.37 10.14 4.28
C VAL A 331 11.07 10.38 5.61
N PHE A 332 11.73 11.53 5.74
CA PHE A 332 12.38 11.88 6.98
C PHE A 332 11.39 12.48 7.99
N LEU A 333 11.55 12.06 9.24
CA LEU A 333 10.98 12.75 10.40
C LEU A 333 12.06 13.66 10.98
N SER A 334 11.78 14.94 11.13
CA SER A 334 12.78 15.89 11.62
C SER A 334 12.16 17.00 12.48
N SER A 335 12.82 17.35 13.55
CA SER A 335 12.53 18.54 14.34
C SER A 335 13.15 19.83 13.73
N GLU A 336 13.92 19.68 12.63
CA GLU A 336 14.58 20.80 11.96
C GLU A 336 13.59 21.68 11.20
N GLN A 337 13.56 22.96 11.50
CA GLN A 337 12.74 23.97 10.82
C GLN A 337 13.50 24.75 9.74
N ASN A 338 14.82 24.60 9.69
CA ASN A 338 15.66 25.28 8.72
C ASN A 338 15.55 24.65 7.33
N LYS A 339 14.92 25.36 6.40
CA LYS A 339 14.73 24.91 5.01
C LYS A 339 16.02 24.57 4.29
N SER A 340 17.13 25.21 4.60
CA SER A 340 18.42 24.92 3.95
C SER A 340 18.97 23.55 4.37
N LEU A 341 18.81 23.16 5.63
CA LEU A 341 19.20 21.84 6.12
C LEU A 341 18.25 20.74 5.61
N GLN A 342 16.95 21.03 5.53
CA GLN A 342 15.98 20.15 4.89
C GLN A 342 16.33 19.89 3.41
N ASN A 343 16.67 20.94 2.66
CA ASN A 343 17.08 20.81 1.25
C ASN A 343 18.37 19.99 1.08
N ARG A 344 19.35 20.13 1.98
CA ARG A 344 20.56 19.28 1.96
C ARG A 344 20.24 17.82 2.22
N ALA A 345 19.33 17.51 3.13
CA ALA A 345 18.92 16.13 3.38
C ALA A 345 18.18 15.51 2.18
N MET A 346 17.34 16.29 1.48
CA MET A 346 16.71 15.86 0.23
C MET A 346 17.74 15.49 -0.84
N SER A 347 18.85 16.23 -0.97
CA SER A 347 19.91 15.90 -1.93
C SER A 347 20.67 14.60 -1.60
N HIS A 348 20.53 14.06 -0.40
CA HIS A 348 21.16 12.80 0.04
C HIS A 348 20.23 11.58 -0.04
N GLY A 349 19.12 11.67 -0.79
CA GLY A 349 18.29 10.52 -1.14
C GLY A 349 16.95 10.41 -0.42
N ALA A 350 16.51 11.45 0.30
CA ALA A 350 15.12 11.54 0.77
C ALA A 350 14.18 11.97 -0.35
N ASP A 351 12.95 11.50 -0.29
CA ASP A 351 11.89 11.88 -1.22
C ASP A 351 10.97 12.94 -0.62
N ASP A 352 10.91 13.03 0.72
CA ASP A 352 10.06 13.99 1.41
C ASP A 352 10.41 14.14 2.89
N PHE A 353 9.74 15.10 3.56
CA PHE A 353 9.94 15.49 4.95
C PHE A 353 8.63 15.58 5.73
N ILE A 354 8.65 15.18 6.98
CA ILE A 354 7.60 15.42 7.97
C ILE A 354 8.24 16.09 9.20
N THR A 355 7.71 17.24 9.62
CA THR A 355 8.26 17.99 10.75
C THR A 355 7.70 17.48 12.07
N LYS A 356 8.58 17.21 13.06
CA LYS A 356 8.23 16.92 14.45
C LYS A 356 8.06 18.25 15.24
N PRO A 357 7.12 18.35 16.21
CA PRO A 357 6.18 17.32 16.63
C PRO A 357 5.03 17.16 15.62
N ILE A 358 4.52 15.94 15.49
CA ILE A 358 3.38 15.62 14.62
C ILE A 358 2.32 14.88 15.44
N ASP A 359 1.06 15.27 15.28
CA ASP A 359 -0.05 14.55 15.90
C ASP A 359 -0.43 13.29 15.09
N ASP A 360 -1.16 12.37 15.72
CA ASP A 360 -1.54 11.08 15.15
C ASP A 360 -2.29 11.21 13.83
N THR A 361 -3.20 12.19 13.75
CA THR A 361 -4.04 12.40 12.56
C THR A 361 -3.20 12.93 11.41
N GLN A 362 -2.32 13.87 11.68
CA GLN A 362 -1.40 14.44 10.70
C GLN A 362 -0.40 13.39 10.21
N LEU A 363 0.17 12.56 11.11
CA LEU A 363 1.07 11.47 10.73
C LEU A 363 0.36 10.45 9.82
N ALA A 364 -0.82 9.99 10.25
CA ALA A 364 -1.62 9.04 9.49
C ALA A 364 -1.95 9.56 8.08
N GLN A 365 -2.39 10.82 7.99
CA GLN A 365 -2.72 11.47 6.72
C GLN A 365 -1.48 11.66 5.83
N ALA A 366 -0.39 12.16 6.41
CA ALA A 366 0.85 12.40 5.68
C ALA A 366 1.45 11.10 5.09
N VAL A 367 1.48 10.02 5.88
CA VAL A 367 1.96 8.71 5.42
C VAL A 367 0.99 8.12 4.40
N LYS A 368 -0.34 8.18 4.63
CA LYS A 368 -1.34 7.64 3.70
C LYS A 368 -1.23 8.24 2.30
N VAL A 369 -1.09 9.57 2.19
CA VAL A 369 -0.96 10.26 0.90
C VAL A 369 0.31 9.83 0.16
N ARG A 370 1.44 9.79 0.86
CA ARG A 370 2.74 9.41 0.27
C ARG A 370 2.79 7.95 -0.14
N LEU A 371 2.24 7.09 0.70
CA LEU A 371 2.13 5.66 0.44
C LEU A 371 1.24 5.38 -0.77
N ALA A 372 0.08 6.04 -0.87
CA ALA A 372 -0.80 5.93 -2.03
C ALA A 372 -0.07 6.34 -3.33
N ARG A 373 0.67 7.45 -3.30
CA ARG A 373 1.47 7.89 -4.45
C ARG A 373 2.57 6.89 -4.80
N SER A 374 3.27 6.35 -3.81
CA SER A 374 4.29 5.32 -4.02
C SER A 374 3.72 4.07 -4.69
N LEU A 375 2.60 3.57 -4.17
CA LEU A 375 1.91 2.40 -4.72
C LEU A 375 1.39 2.64 -6.14
N GLN A 376 0.90 3.85 -6.45
CA GLN A 376 0.53 4.23 -7.81
C GLN A 376 1.73 4.21 -8.77
N ILE A 377 2.84 4.82 -8.39
CA ILE A 377 4.07 4.82 -9.19
C ILE A 377 4.59 3.40 -9.39
N LYS A 378 4.63 2.58 -8.33
CA LYS A 378 5.00 1.17 -8.37
C LYS A 378 4.12 0.40 -9.35
N THR A 379 2.80 0.60 -9.28
CA THR A 379 1.84 -0.02 -10.20
C THR A 379 2.10 0.37 -11.64
N LEU A 380 2.35 1.65 -11.94
CA LEU A 380 2.65 2.12 -13.30
C LEU A 380 3.97 1.55 -13.86
N ILE A 381 4.95 1.33 -12.99
CA ILE A 381 6.25 0.78 -13.38
C ILE A 381 6.19 -0.74 -13.55
N GLU A 382 5.57 -1.44 -12.62
CA GLU A 382 5.62 -2.91 -12.52
C GLU A 382 4.49 -3.63 -13.25
N LYS A 383 3.33 -2.96 -13.44
CA LYS A 383 2.15 -3.59 -14.04
C LYS A 383 1.94 -3.18 -15.49
N ASP A 384 1.48 -4.11 -16.28
CA ASP A 384 1.03 -3.89 -17.66
C ASP A 384 -0.29 -3.13 -17.67
N SER A 385 -0.39 -2.08 -18.48
CA SER A 385 -1.53 -1.17 -18.49
C SER A 385 -2.83 -1.81 -18.99
N LEU A 386 -2.76 -2.80 -19.89
CA LEU A 386 -3.92 -3.48 -20.43
C LEU A 386 -4.45 -4.55 -19.46
N THR A 387 -3.54 -5.35 -18.90
CA THR A 387 -3.91 -6.54 -18.13
C THR A 387 -3.84 -6.34 -16.62
N GLY A 388 -3.11 -5.30 -16.15
CA GLY A 388 -2.80 -5.12 -14.73
C GLY A 388 -1.98 -6.28 -14.12
N LEU A 389 -1.41 -7.16 -14.93
CA LEU A 389 -0.43 -8.17 -14.54
C LEU A 389 0.96 -7.55 -14.44
N ILE A 390 1.91 -8.30 -13.90
CA ILE A 390 3.30 -7.88 -13.80
C ILE A 390 3.90 -7.78 -15.21
N LYS A 391 4.68 -6.73 -15.48
CA LYS A 391 5.37 -6.55 -16.77
C LYS A 391 6.49 -7.57 -16.95
N HIS A 392 6.88 -7.81 -18.21
CA HIS A 392 7.93 -8.74 -18.62
C HIS A 392 9.22 -8.63 -17.77
N SER A 393 9.79 -7.42 -17.64
CA SER A 393 11.04 -7.24 -16.89
C SER A 393 10.88 -7.57 -15.41
N ALA A 394 9.77 -7.13 -14.79
CA ALA A 394 9.51 -7.34 -13.38
C ALA A 394 9.19 -8.81 -13.05
N ILE A 395 8.47 -9.53 -13.92
CA ILE A 395 8.17 -10.96 -13.67
C ILE A 395 9.43 -11.83 -13.80
N LYS A 396 10.35 -11.48 -14.71
CA LYS A 396 11.66 -12.17 -14.82
C LYS A 396 12.51 -11.97 -13.58
N GLU A 397 12.56 -10.74 -13.05
CA GLU A 397 13.29 -10.42 -11.83
C GLU A 397 12.69 -11.17 -10.62
N LEU A 398 11.37 -11.20 -10.49
CA LEU A 398 10.67 -11.97 -9.45
C LEU A 398 10.93 -13.48 -9.57
N ALA A 399 10.98 -14.04 -10.79
CA ALA A 399 11.33 -15.45 -10.99
C ALA A 399 12.77 -15.74 -10.50
N GLY A 400 13.71 -14.80 -10.70
CA GLY A 400 15.06 -14.88 -10.16
C GLY A 400 15.08 -14.94 -8.63
N LEU A 401 14.36 -14.02 -7.99
CA LEU A 401 14.28 -13.97 -6.53
C LEU A 401 13.63 -15.23 -5.92
N GLU A 402 12.54 -15.71 -6.51
CA GLU A 402 11.88 -16.94 -6.04
C GLU A 402 12.72 -18.19 -6.31
N PHE A 403 13.52 -18.20 -7.38
CA PHE A 403 14.45 -19.29 -7.65
C PHE A 403 15.54 -19.38 -6.57
N GLU A 404 16.18 -18.27 -6.23
CA GLU A 404 17.16 -18.21 -5.13
C GLU A 404 16.54 -18.61 -3.79
N ARG A 405 15.28 -18.21 -3.56
CA ARG A 405 14.54 -18.58 -2.35
C ARG A 405 14.25 -20.08 -2.30
N ALA A 406 13.80 -20.66 -3.42
CA ALA A 406 13.52 -22.07 -3.55
C ALA A 406 14.78 -22.92 -3.27
N GLN A 407 15.92 -22.53 -3.84
CA GLN A 407 17.21 -23.18 -3.56
C GLN A 407 17.61 -23.15 -2.09
N ARG A 408 17.44 -21.98 -1.41
CA ARG A 408 17.79 -21.85 0.02
C ARG A 408 16.86 -22.64 0.95
N SER A 409 15.59 -22.78 0.58
CA SER A 409 14.57 -23.44 1.41
C SER A 409 14.34 -24.90 1.06
N ASP A 410 15.02 -25.42 0.02
CA ASP A 410 14.84 -26.76 -0.55
C ASP A 410 13.37 -27.06 -0.90
N LYS A 411 12.68 -26.07 -1.51
CA LYS A 411 11.28 -26.17 -1.87
C LYS A 411 11.12 -26.09 -3.39
N PRO A 412 10.07 -26.74 -3.95
CA PRO A 412 9.82 -26.70 -5.38
C PRO A 412 9.44 -25.29 -5.86
N LEU A 413 9.89 -24.95 -7.05
CA LEU A 413 9.44 -23.80 -7.82
C LEU A 413 9.07 -24.24 -9.22
N SER A 414 7.88 -23.85 -9.69
CA SER A 414 7.47 -24.08 -11.08
C SER A 414 7.27 -22.76 -11.82
N VAL A 415 7.61 -22.76 -13.10
CA VAL A 415 7.31 -21.70 -14.05
C VAL A 415 6.40 -22.25 -15.13
N VAL A 416 5.38 -21.49 -15.51
CA VAL A 416 4.46 -21.82 -16.60
C VAL A 416 4.51 -20.70 -17.63
N MET A 417 4.84 -21.02 -18.88
CA MET A 417 4.71 -20.12 -20.03
C MET A 417 3.41 -20.44 -20.77
N LEU A 418 2.63 -19.40 -21.09
CA LEU A 418 1.34 -19.54 -21.77
C LEU A 418 1.30 -18.60 -22.98
N ASP A 419 0.59 -19.03 -24.04
CA ASP A 419 0.40 -18.24 -25.26
C ASP A 419 -0.99 -18.52 -25.84
N ILE A 420 -1.73 -17.45 -26.21
CA ILE A 420 -3.08 -17.56 -26.75
C ILE A 420 -3.03 -18.13 -28.16
N ASP A 421 -3.70 -19.26 -28.36
CA ASP A 421 -3.68 -19.95 -29.64
C ASP A 421 -4.35 -19.11 -30.75
N HIS A 422 -3.67 -19.01 -31.90
CA HIS A 422 -4.16 -18.31 -33.09
C HIS A 422 -4.52 -16.82 -32.84
N PHE A 423 -3.88 -16.14 -31.90
CA PHE A 423 -4.22 -14.76 -31.52
C PHE A 423 -4.13 -13.78 -32.70
N LYS A 424 -3.16 -13.95 -33.59
CA LYS A 424 -3.10 -13.17 -34.83
C LYS A 424 -4.38 -13.26 -35.64
N ALA A 425 -4.96 -14.45 -35.78
CA ALA A 425 -6.22 -14.65 -36.50
C ALA A 425 -7.40 -13.97 -35.78
N VAL A 426 -7.37 -13.90 -34.45
CA VAL A 426 -8.37 -13.12 -33.68
C VAL A 426 -8.28 -11.64 -34.06
N ASN A 427 -7.09 -11.05 -34.05
CA ASN A 427 -6.88 -9.65 -34.44
C ASN A 427 -7.28 -9.38 -35.91
N ASP A 428 -6.87 -10.26 -36.82
CA ASP A 428 -7.11 -10.11 -38.25
C ASP A 428 -8.62 -10.22 -38.59
N ASN A 429 -9.37 -11.09 -37.87
CA ASN A 429 -10.80 -11.32 -38.14
C ASN A 429 -11.74 -10.40 -37.33
N HIS A 430 -11.32 -9.94 -36.15
CA HIS A 430 -12.20 -9.27 -35.19
C HIS A 430 -11.69 -7.90 -34.73
N GLY A 431 -10.49 -7.50 -35.17
CA GLY A 431 -9.84 -6.24 -34.82
C GLY A 431 -9.08 -6.28 -33.48
N HIS A 432 -8.13 -5.36 -33.32
CA HIS A 432 -7.26 -5.28 -32.13
C HIS A 432 -8.02 -5.06 -30.82
N ALA A 433 -9.11 -4.28 -30.85
CA ALA A 433 -9.93 -4.07 -29.65
C ALA A 433 -10.51 -5.39 -29.11
N THR A 434 -10.93 -6.30 -29.99
CA THR A 434 -11.40 -7.64 -29.60
C THR A 434 -10.25 -8.50 -29.08
N GLY A 435 -9.06 -8.40 -29.68
CA GLY A 435 -7.85 -9.02 -29.14
C GLY A 435 -7.51 -8.57 -27.73
N ASP A 436 -7.63 -7.28 -27.46
CA ASP A 436 -7.41 -6.72 -26.11
C ASP A 436 -8.41 -7.28 -25.09
N VAL A 437 -9.67 -7.49 -25.48
CA VAL A 437 -10.68 -8.17 -24.63
C VAL A 437 -10.25 -9.60 -24.30
N VAL A 438 -9.77 -10.36 -25.29
CA VAL A 438 -9.31 -11.74 -25.11
C VAL A 438 -8.11 -11.79 -24.15
N ILE A 439 -7.12 -10.92 -24.36
CA ILE A 439 -5.95 -10.76 -23.47
C ILE A 439 -6.37 -10.45 -22.04
N THR A 440 -7.27 -9.47 -21.86
CA THR A 440 -7.76 -9.04 -20.55
C THR A 440 -8.55 -10.14 -19.84
N ALA A 441 -9.34 -10.90 -20.59
CA ALA A 441 -10.09 -12.04 -20.05
C ALA A 441 -9.15 -13.14 -19.50
N LEU A 442 -8.11 -13.52 -20.25
CA LEU A 442 -7.11 -14.48 -19.77
C LEU A 442 -6.36 -13.95 -18.55
N ALA A 443 -5.91 -12.69 -18.59
CA ALA A 443 -5.22 -12.05 -17.48
C ALA A 443 -6.05 -12.06 -16.20
N THR A 444 -7.34 -11.78 -16.30
CA THR A 444 -8.25 -11.78 -15.15
C THR A 444 -8.48 -13.20 -14.62
N LEU A 445 -8.59 -14.17 -15.51
CA LEU A 445 -8.71 -15.57 -15.11
C LEU A 445 -7.45 -16.05 -14.37
N LEU A 446 -6.24 -15.71 -14.87
CA LEU A 446 -4.97 -15.99 -14.20
C LEU A 446 -4.98 -15.40 -12.77
N LYS A 447 -5.27 -14.11 -12.60
CA LYS A 447 -5.31 -13.45 -11.28
C LYS A 447 -6.23 -14.16 -10.28
N LYS A 448 -7.36 -14.70 -10.73
CA LYS A 448 -8.35 -15.36 -9.86
C LYS A 448 -7.99 -16.77 -9.45
N ARG A 449 -7.28 -17.48 -10.30
CA ARG A 449 -6.96 -18.89 -10.11
C ARG A 449 -5.67 -19.14 -9.36
N ILE A 450 -4.76 -18.16 -9.32
CA ILE A 450 -3.50 -18.26 -8.59
C ILE A 450 -3.63 -17.82 -7.13
N ARG A 451 -2.76 -18.33 -6.27
CA ARG A 451 -2.69 -17.98 -4.84
C ARG A 451 -2.05 -16.60 -4.66
N LYS A 452 -2.18 -16.01 -3.49
CA LYS A 452 -1.51 -14.73 -3.14
C LYS A 452 0.02 -14.80 -3.20
N THR A 453 0.58 -15.99 -3.01
CA THR A 453 2.03 -16.25 -3.10
C THR A 453 2.52 -16.35 -4.54
N ASP A 454 1.65 -16.75 -5.46
CA ASP A 454 1.98 -16.93 -6.85
C ASP A 454 2.06 -15.59 -7.59
N ARG A 455 2.75 -15.57 -8.72
CA ARG A 455 2.89 -14.37 -9.55
C ARG A 455 2.47 -14.65 -10.96
N ALA A 456 1.75 -13.71 -11.56
CA ALA A 456 1.38 -13.74 -12.98
C ALA A 456 1.86 -12.46 -13.66
N GLY A 457 2.48 -12.62 -14.82
CA GLY A 457 2.99 -11.51 -15.63
C GLY A 457 2.60 -11.65 -17.10
N ARG A 458 2.47 -10.51 -17.80
CA ARG A 458 2.41 -10.47 -19.25
C ARG A 458 3.83 -10.46 -19.78
N TYR A 459 4.20 -11.54 -20.44
CA TYR A 459 5.57 -11.77 -20.89
C TYR A 459 5.83 -11.19 -22.28
N GLY A 460 4.80 -11.20 -23.16
CA GLY A 460 4.82 -10.65 -24.51
C GLY A 460 3.47 -10.07 -24.89
N GLY A 461 3.20 -9.93 -26.18
CA GLY A 461 1.91 -9.43 -26.70
C GLY A 461 0.72 -10.28 -26.22
N GLU A 462 0.76 -11.56 -26.52
CA GLU A 462 -0.24 -12.58 -26.17
C GLU A 462 0.31 -13.66 -25.24
N GLU A 463 1.55 -13.46 -24.71
CA GLU A 463 2.27 -14.40 -23.87
C GLU A 463 2.20 -14.02 -22.41
N PHE A 464 2.05 -15.02 -21.55
CA PHE A 464 1.96 -14.84 -20.10
C PHE A 464 2.93 -15.80 -19.39
N MET A 465 3.38 -15.41 -18.22
CA MET A 465 4.21 -16.22 -17.36
C MET A 465 3.63 -16.32 -15.96
N LEU A 466 3.57 -17.54 -15.40
CA LEU A 466 3.29 -17.76 -13.99
C LEU A 466 4.57 -18.21 -13.28
N VAL A 467 4.78 -17.72 -12.07
CA VAL A 467 5.82 -18.14 -11.13
C VAL A 467 5.12 -18.67 -9.90
N LEU A 468 5.29 -19.95 -9.62
CA LEU A 468 4.54 -20.71 -8.62
C LEU A 468 5.48 -21.28 -7.55
N PRO A 469 5.73 -20.52 -6.46
CA PRO A 469 6.51 -21.00 -5.32
C PRO A 469 5.79 -22.15 -4.60
N ASP A 470 6.58 -23.05 -3.97
CA ASP A 470 6.07 -24.22 -3.25
C ASP A 470 5.09 -25.06 -4.09
N CYS A 471 5.40 -25.23 -5.40
CA CYS A 471 4.57 -25.92 -6.39
C CYS A 471 5.45 -26.80 -7.29
N ASP A 472 5.14 -28.09 -7.38
CA ASP A 472 5.81 -29.03 -8.27
C ASP A 472 5.20 -29.01 -9.67
N ALA A 473 5.80 -29.76 -10.63
CA ALA A 473 5.37 -29.79 -12.01
C ALA A 473 3.94 -30.34 -12.17
N GLN A 474 3.56 -31.37 -11.41
CA GLN A 474 2.24 -31.96 -11.51
C GLN A 474 1.16 -30.95 -11.09
N GLN A 475 1.36 -30.30 -9.97
CA GLN A 475 0.44 -29.25 -9.45
C GLN A 475 0.33 -28.07 -10.42
N ALA A 476 1.47 -27.65 -11.00
CA ALA A 476 1.50 -26.57 -11.99
C ALA A 476 0.76 -26.95 -13.28
N CYS A 477 0.95 -28.18 -13.77
CA CYS A 477 0.21 -28.73 -14.92
C CYS A 477 -1.30 -28.79 -14.65
N GLU A 478 -1.72 -29.27 -13.48
CA GLU A 478 -3.13 -29.32 -13.09
C GLU A 478 -3.76 -27.95 -13.05
N LEU A 479 -3.08 -26.97 -12.44
CA LEU A 479 -3.52 -25.57 -12.41
C LEU A 479 -3.68 -25.01 -13.83
N ALA A 480 -2.65 -25.17 -14.68
CA ALA A 480 -2.68 -24.69 -16.06
C ALA A 480 -3.82 -25.33 -16.88
N LYS A 481 -4.08 -26.64 -16.72
CA LYS A 481 -5.20 -27.35 -17.35
C LYS A 481 -6.57 -26.82 -16.88
N GLN A 482 -6.73 -26.55 -15.58
CA GLN A 482 -7.97 -25.96 -15.06
C GLN A 482 -8.21 -24.57 -15.61
N ILE A 483 -7.16 -23.75 -15.74
CA ILE A 483 -7.24 -22.42 -16.34
C ILE A 483 -7.60 -22.53 -17.81
N LEU A 484 -6.95 -23.43 -18.56
CA LEU A 484 -7.25 -23.70 -19.97
C LEU A 484 -8.71 -24.09 -20.19
N ALA A 485 -9.22 -25.05 -19.41
CA ALA A 485 -10.61 -25.47 -19.49
C ALA A 485 -11.57 -24.33 -19.21
N SER A 486 -11.25 -23.48 -18.23
CA SER A 486 -12.06 -22.30 -17.90
C SER A 486 -12.01 -21.22 -18.98
N PHE A 487 -10.87 -21.06 -19.66
CA PHE A 487 -10.72 -20.07 -20.74
C PHE A 487 -11.41 -20.52 -22.02
N ALA A 488 -11.33 -21.80 -22.38
CA ALA A 488 -11.91 -22.37 -23.58
C ALA A 488 -13.46 -22.28 -23.63
N VAL A 489 -14.13 -22.20 -22.48
CA VAL A 489 -15.59 -22.03 -22.41
C VAL A 489 -16.04 -20.57 -22.43
N LEU A 490 -15.11 -19.61 -22.42
CA LEU A 490 -15.46 -18.19 -22.54
C LEU A 490 -15.90 -17.89 -23.99
N HIS A 491 -17.02 -17.24 -24.13
CA HIS A 491 -17.52 -16.77 -25.39
C HIS A 491 -17.28 -15.27 -25.54
N PHE A 492 -16.63 -14.90 -26.62
CA PHE A 492 -16.37 -13.52 -27.00
C PHE A 492 -17.37 -13.10 -28.09
N ASN A 493 -18.10 -12.03 -27.83
CA ASN A 493 -19.13 -11.51 -28.76
C ASN A 493 -18.55 -10.35 -29.57
N THR A 494 -18.72 -10.41 -30.87
CA THR A 494 -18.54 -9.25 -31.76
C THR A 494 -19.89 -8.88 -32.38
N ALA A 495 -19.99 -7.73 -33.04
CA ALA A 495 -21.22 -7.30 -33.68
C ALA A 495 -21.82 -8.31 -34.64
N SER A 496 -21.04 -9.28 -35.16
CA SER A 496 -21.46 -10.23 -36.20
C SER A 496 -21.33 -11.70 -35.83
N LYS A 497 -20.50 -12.06 -34.82
CA LYS A 497 -20.19 -13.48 -34.53
C LYS A 497 -19.77 -13.68 -33.07
N GLN A 498 -20.07 -14.85 -32.55
CA GLN A 498 -19.54 -15.38 -31.29
C GLN A 498 -18.40 -16.35 -31.61
N PHE A 499 -17.31 -16.31 -30.83
CA PHE A 499 -16.18 -17.20 -30.95
C PHE A 499 -15.58 -17.51 -29.57
N SER A 500 -14.75 -18.52 -29.49
CA SER A 500 -13.96 -18.88 -28.30
C SER A 500 -12.48 -18.97 -28.64
N CYS A 501 -11.63 -18.87 -27.62
CA CYS A 501 -10.18 -19.00 -27.75
C CYS A 501 -9.67 -20.05 -26.79
N THR A 502 -8.52 -20.62 -27.12
CA THR A 502 -7.73 -21.49 -26.25
C THR A 502 -6.34 -20.91 -26.06
N PHE A 503 -5.55 -21.50 -25.20
CA PHE A 503 -4.13 -21.24 -25.11
C PHE A 503 -3.33 -22.54 -25.02
N SER A 504 -2.06 -22.47 -25.37
CA SER A 504 -1.08 -23.52 -25.12
C SER A 504 -0.21 -23.12 -23.94
N ALA A 505 0.25 -24.09 -23.15
CA ALA A 505 1.14 -23.84 -22.04
C ALA A 505 2.27 -24.85 -21.92
N GLY A 506 3.42 -24.38 -21.42
CA GLY A 506 4.56 -25.21 -21.09
C GLY A 506 4.96 -25.03 -19.63
N VAL A 507 5.26 -26.12 -18.94
CA VAL A 507 5.60 -26.17 -17.53
C VAL A 507 7.04 -26.64 -17.34
N ALA A 508 7.78 -26.00 -16.44
CA ALA A 508 9.07 -26.48 -15.95
C ALA A 508 9.14 -26.31 -14.43
N SER A 509 9.76 -27.27 -13.75
CA SER A 509 9.91 -27.28 -12.29
C SER A 509 11.33 -27.57 -11.87
N THR A 510 11.76 -26.99 -10.76
CA THR A 510 13.06 -27.26 -10.14
C THR A 510 13.19 -28.69 -9.60
N VAL A 511 12.09 -29.44 -9.47
CA VAL A 511 12.09 -30.84 -9.02
C VAL A 511 12.47 -31.80 -10.16
N ASP A 512 12.05 -31.47 -11.40
CA ASP A 512 12.24 -32.39 -12.54
C ASP A 512 13.67 -32.37 -13.09
N LYS A 513 14.36 -31.25 -12.91
CA LYS A 513 15.72 -31.03 -13.43
C LYS A 513 16.45 -29.99 -12.59
N CYS A 514 17.75 -30.20 -12.40
CA CYS A 514 18.61 -29.17 -11.81
C CYS A 514 18.83 -28.02 -12.79
N PHE A 515 18.55 -26.81 -12.36
CA PHE A 515 18.81 -25.57 -13.10
C PHE A 515 19.85 -24.74 -12.33
N GLU A 516 20.72 -24.07 -13.06
CA GLU A 516 21.73 -23.18 -12.46
C GLU A 516 21.14 -21.83 -12.06
N ASN A 517 20.13 -21.37 -12.80
CA ASN A 517 19.47 -20.09 -12.60
C ASN A 517 18.03 -20.09 -13.11
N ALA A 518 17.28 -19.05 -12.75
CA ALA A 518 15.89 -18.89 -13.17
C ALA A 518 15.72 -18.78 -14.70
N GLU A 519 16.71 -18.27 -15.42
CA GLU A 519 16.63 -18.12 -16.88
C GLU A 519 16.56 -19.48 -17.57
N GLN A 520 17.37 -20.45 -17.12
CA GLN A 520 17.30 -21.83 -17.65
C GLN A 520 15.94 -22.49 -17.35
N LEU A 521 15.33 -22.21 -16.18
CA LEU A 521 14.00 -22.70 -15.84
C LEU A 521 12.94 -22.09 -16.77
N ILE A 522 13.01 -20.78 -17.04
CA ILE A 522 12.11 -20.10 -17.96
C ILE A 522 12.25 -20.64 -19.39
N ILE A 523 13.47 -20.83 -19.88
CA ILE A 523 13.75 -21.42 -21.21
C ILE A 523 13.15 -22.83 -21.29
N SER A 524 13.29 -23.65 -20.24
CA SER A 524 12.71 -24.99 -20.23
C SER A 524 11.17 -25.00 -20.30
N ALA A 525 10.51 -23.99 -19.66
CA ALA A 525 9.07 -23.80 -19.76
C ALA A 525 8.65 -23.34 -21.18
N ASP A 526 9.45 -22.48 -21.81
CA ASP A 526 9.22 -22.02 -23.18
C ASP A 526 9.38 -23.16 -24.20
N ASP A 527 10.42 -24.02 -24.06
CA ASP A 527 10.59 -25.23 -24.86
C ASP A 527 9.39 -26.18 -24.71
N ALA A 528 8.81 -26.29 -23.50
CA ALA A 528 7.59 -27.08 -23.29
C ALA A 528 6.37 -26.42 -23.97
N LEU A 529 6.21 -25.10 -23.90
CA LEU A 529 5.19 -24.37 -24.64
C LEU A 529 5.31 -24.57 -26.15
N TYR A 530 6.54 -24.52 -26.68
CA TYR A 530 6.79 -24.80 -28.08
C TYR A 530 6.30 -26.21 -28.48
N ARG A 531 6.58 -27.25 -27.65
CA ARG A 531 6.07 -28.62 -27.90
C ARG A 531 4.54 -28.65 -27.87
N ALA A 532 3.88 -27.95 -26.92
CA ALA A 532 2.42 -27.86 -26.84
C ALA A 532 1.82 -27.28 -28.15
N LYS A 533 2.42 -26.19 -28.66
CA LYS A 533 1.99 -25.55 -29.92
C LYS A 533 2.14 -26.49 -31.11
N HIS A 534 3.23 -27.27 -31.21
CA HIS A 534 3.48 -28.19 -32.29
C HIS A 534 2.67 -29.50 -32.21
N ALA A 535 2.28 -29.93 -31.02
CA ALA A 535 1.45 -31.11 -30.81
C ALA A 535 -0.05 -30.88 -31.01
N GLY A 536 -0.45 -29.73 -31.56
CA GLY A 536 -1.84 -29.44 -31.94
C GLY A 536 -2.51 -28.31 -31.13
N ARG A 537 -1.77 -27.59 -30.29
CA ARG A 537 -2.26 -26.50 -29.44
C ARG A 537 -3.30 -26.94 -28.39
N ASN A 538 -3.95 -26.00 -27.70
CA ASN A 538 -5.00 -26.25 -26.70
C ASN A 538 -4.60 -27.35 -25.70
N GLN A 539 -3.39 -27.27 -25.17
CA GLN A 539 -2.83 -28.28 -24.26
C GLN A 539 -1.71 -27.72 -23.39
N VAL A 540 -1.36 -28.49 -22.37
CA VAL A 540 -0.29 -28.21 -21.42
C VAL A 540 0.74 -29.31 -21.50
N CYS A 541 2.02 -28.96 -21.74
CA CYS A 541 3.18 -29.86 -21.79
C CYS A 541 4.13 -29.64 -20.62
#